data_f9be922e826f09a5b1ac3b9a4f795ba4
#
_entry.id   f9be922e826f09a5b1ac3b9a4f795ba4
#
_cell.length_a   1.000
_cell.length_b   1.000
_cell.length_c   1.000
_cell.angle_alpha   90.00
_cell.angle_beta   90.00
_cell.angle_gamma   90.00
#
_symmetry.space_group_name_H-M   'P 1'
#
loop_
_entity.id
_entity.type
_entity.pdbx_description
1 polymer ?
#
loop_
_entity_poly.entity_id
_entity_poly.type
_entity_poly.pdbx_seq_one_letter_code
_entity_poly.pdbx_strand_id
1 'polypeptide(L)'
;RNTGTALYVRSVPMLWPMDNDPGQCTFETWIELEGSTFRFRGRLNNRRGDTTQYRPFHQEVPAVYTNGVWHRLMTYVGERPFTDGPLTEVRKTAREPWPWSKWLASESWAALVDETGWGIGVWHPGVYEYHGGFAGRRGSGGPKDGPTGYVSPMHTDVLDHDIVYEYSCVFVVGSLTGIRQYAREHNAQRPASLTWAFEADRQHWGIRNAVDGGWPIAGGIDVALDGRRATLDSPFVFWQADQTPTLRIRASFKTKGREARVFWRPYSAEIHTTASWNAWAASWWTEERSVAMPVTNDGTMTDYVVNLGQSGAYRGALCGLRIGFPEAVKEDSVRVERISLERVGQ
;
A
#
# COMPACT_ATOMS: atom_id res chain seq x y z
N ARG A 1 9.49 -27.48 6.95
CA ARG A 1 10.64 -28.00 6.19
C ARG A 1 11.79 -27.01 6.28
N ASN A 2 12.99 -27.47 6.53
CA ASN A 2 14.22 -26.68 6.60
C ASN A 2 15.33 -27.39 5.82
N THR A 3 16.01 -26.68 4.93
CA THR A 3 17.13 -27.19 4.13
C THR A 3 18.47 -26.49 4.42
N GLY A 4 18.53 -25.63 5.45
CA GLY A 4 19.67 -24.78 5.75
C GLY A 4 19.64 -23.43 5.03
N THR A 5 19.21 -23.38 3.77
CA THR A 5 19.07 -22.15 2.97
C THR A 5 17.62 -21.79 2.66
N ALA A 6 16.68 -22.71 2.90
CA ALA A 6 15.27 -22.45 2.71
C ALA A 6 14.46 -23.01 3.89
N LEU A 7 13.53 -22.20 4.37
CA LEU A 7 12.59 -22.55 5.43
C LEU A 7 11.14 -22.43 4.91
N TYR A 8 10.33 -23.45 5.14
CA TYR A 8 8.89 -23.39 4.96
C TYR A 8 8.19 -23.71 6.29
N VAL A 9 7.25 -22.86 6.65
CA VAL A 9 6.41 -23.03 7.85
C VAL A 9 4.94 -22.89 7.44
N ARG A 10 4.10 -23.76 7.97
CA ARG A 10 2.65 -23.60 7.95
C ARG A 10 2.14 -23.60 9.39
N SER A 11 1.33 -22.63 9.73
CA SER A 11 0.79 -22.45 11.08
C SER A 11 -0.67 -22.04 11.04
N VAL A 12 -1.38 -22.35 12.13
CA VAL A 12 -2.70 -21.78 12.44
C VAL A 12 -2.47 -20.73 13.52
N PRO A 13 -2.86 -19.46 13.31
CA PRO A 13 -2.73 -18.45 14.34
C PRO A 13 -3.67 -18.74 15.50
N MET A 14 -3.19 -18.48 16.71
CA MET A 14 -4.00 -18.60 17.92
C MET A 14 -4.54 -17.21 18.29
N LEU A 15 -5.83 -17.13 18.53
CA LEU A 15 -6.53 -15.89 18.87
C LEU A 15 -6.39 -15.64 20.39
N TRP A 16 -5.28 -15.03 20.79
CA TRP A 16 -4.96 -14.79 22.18
C TRP A 16 -6.04 -14.02 22.98
N PRO A 17 -6.81 -13.04 22.40
CA PRO A 17 -7.90 -12.41 23.12
C PRO A 17 -9.12 -13.33 23.37
N MET A 18 -9.15 -14.49 22.68
CA MET A 18 -10.18 -15.50 22.79
C MET A 18 -9.65 -16.78 23.43
N ASP A 19 -8.82 -16.65 24.44
CA ASP A 19 -8.22 -17.74 25.20
C ASP A 19 -7.45 -18.75 24.35
N ASN A 20 -6.78 -18.26 23.31
CA ASN A 20 -6.01 -19.04 22.34
C ASN A 20 -6.85 -20.01 21.49
N ASP A 21 -8.08 -19.66 21.16
CA ASP A 21 -8.82 -20.38 20.13
C ASP A 21 -8.09 -20.37 18.80
N PRO A 22 -8.05 -21.49 18.04
CA PRO A 22 -7.44 -21.52 16.74
C PRO A 22 -8.21 -20.66 15.73
N GLY A 23 -7.51 -19.80 15.01
CA GLY A 23 -8.08 -19.00 13.93
C GLY A 23 -8.55 -19.88 12.76
N GLN A 24 -9.58 -19.45 12.04
CA GLN A 24 -10.11 -20.13 10.86
C GLN A 24 -9.30 -19.82 9.59
N CYS A 25 -7.99 -19.74 9.73
CA CYS A 25 -7.08 -19.47 8.64
C CYS A 25 -5.75 -20.20 8.86
N THR A 26 -4.94 -20.27 7.81
CA THR A 26 -3.56 -20.75 7.92
C THR A 26 -2.61 -19.72 7.35
N PHE A 27 -1.46 -19.55 8.01
CA PHE A 27 -0.32 -18.83 7.45
C PHE A 27 0.69 -19.82 6.89
N GLU A 28 1.13 -19.56 5.68
CA GLU A 28 2.29 -20.22 5.08
C GLU A 28 3.39 -19.19 4.88
N THR A 29 4.61 -19.55 5.25
CA THR A 29 5.77 -18.69 5.15
C THR A 29 6.91 -19.44 4.46
N TRP A 30 7.46 -18.85 3.42
CA TRP A 30 8.68 -19.28 2.76
C TRP A 30 9.76 -18.25 2.98
N ILE A 31 10.92 -18.69 3.43
CA ILE A 31 12.13 -17.86 3.59
C ILE A 31 13.24 -18.54 2.81
N GLU A 32 13.89 -17.80 1.92
CA GLU A 32 15.00 -18.27 1.11
C GLU A 32 16.20 -17.36 1.33
N LEU A 33 17.33 -17.92 1.78
CA LEU A 33 18.56 -17.21 2.07
C LEU A 33 19.45 -17.13 0.82
N GLU A 34 19.88 -15.92 0.48
CA GLU A 34 20.78 -15.64 -0.64
C GLU A 34 21.82 -14.58 -0.22
N GLY A 35 23.04 -15.03 0.12
CA GLY A 35 24.08 -14.15 0.64
C GLY A 35 23.67 -13.41 1.91
N SER A 36 23.69 -12.08 1.86
CA SER A 36 23.25 -11.19 2.95
C SER A 36 21.77 -10.83 2.89
N THR A 37 21.00 -11.47 2.00
CA THR A 37 19.58 -11.24 1.83
C THR A 37 18.77 -12.47 2.16
N PHE A 38 17.51 -12.28 2.53
CA PHE A 38 16.53 -13.35 2.50
C PHE A 38 15.21 -12.87 1.91
N ARG A 39 14.70 -13.69 1.01
CA ARG A 39 13.39 -13.47 0.39
C ARG A 39 12.33 -14.06 1.30
N PHE A 40 11.34 -13.28 1.58
CA PHE A 40 10.19 -13.67 2.40
C PHE A 40 8.95 -13.65 1.52
N ARG A 41 8.19 -14.75 1.54
CA ARG A 41 6.84 -14.82 0.98
C ARG A 41 5.90 -15.34 2.05
N GLY A 42 4.83 -14.60 2.29
CA GLY A 42 3.75 -14.99 3.16
C GLY A 42 2.48 -15.26 2.36
N ARG A 43 1.68 -16.22 2.81
CA ARG A 43 0.35 -16.51 2.31
C ARG A 43 -0.59 -16.73 3.48
N LEU A 44 -1.66 -15.95 3.50
CA LEU A 44 -2.81 -16.18 4.36
C LEU A 44 -3.88 -16.91 3.54
N ASN A 45 -4.26 -18.11 3.96
CA ASN A 45 -5.42 -18.82 3.45
C ASN A 45 -6.56 -18.60 4.44
N ASN A 46 -7.45 -17.66 4.14
CA ASN A 46 -8.59 -17.36 4.98
C ASN A 46 -9.73 -18.34 4.67
N ARG A 47 -10.18 -19.07 5.68
CA ARG A 47 -11.22 -20.08 5.57
C ARG A 47 -12.31 -19.89 6.62
N ARG A 48 -12.65 -18.63 6.89
CA ARG A 48 -13.71 -18.31 7.85
C ARG A 48 -15.03 -18.97 7.46
N GLY A 49 -15.77 -19.47 8.44
CA GLY A 49 -17.10 -20.01 8.24
C GLY A 49 -18.17 -18.94 8.00
N ASP A 50 -17.94 -17.70 8.45
CA ASP A 50 -18.85 -16.59 8.19
C ASP A 50 -18.51 -15.89 6.85
N THR A 51 -19.53 -15.38 6.15
CA THR A 51 -19.41 -14.66 4.89
C THR A 51 -19.46 -13.14 5.07
N THR A 52 -19.38 -12.64 6.30
CA THR A 52 -19.39 -11.21 6.59
C THR A 52 -18.24 -10.51 5.90
N GLN A 53 -18.53 -9.48 5.13
CA GLN A 53 -17.54 -8.61 4.56
C GLN A 53 -17.16 -7.54 5.60
N TYR A 54 -15.92 -7.62 6.09
CA TYR A 54 -15.38 -6.62 6.98
C TYR A 54 -14.88 -5.41 6.19
N ARG A 55 -14.82 -4.25 6.85
CA ARG A 55 -14.26 -3.04 6.25
C ARG A 55 -12.78 -3.21 5.92
N PRO A 56 -12.26 -2.47 4.93
CA PRO A 56 -10.82 -2.41 4.66
C PRO A 56 -10.03 -2.03 5.92
N PHE A 57 -8.93 -2.72 6.15
CA PHE A 57 -8.03 -2.45 7.28
C PHE A 57 -6.57 -2.54 6.85
N HIS A 58 -5.68 -1.86 7.59
CA HIS A 58 -4.24 -1.94 7.35
C HIS A 58 -3.72 -3.34 7.63
N GLN A 59 -2.99 -3.89 6.67
CA GLN A 59 -2.26 -5.14 6.78
C GLN A 59 -0.77 -4.82 6.92
N GLU A 60 -0.22 -5.11 8.09
CA GLU A 60 1.18 -4.90 8.43
C GLU A 60 1.98 -6.15 8.06
N VAL A 61 2.36 -6.27 6.78
CA VAL A 61 2.91 -7.51 6.22
C VAL A 61 4.16 -7.26 5.37
N PRO A 62 5.33 -7.58 5.95
CA PRO A 62 5.55 -8.15 7.29
C PRO A 62 5.63 -7.10 8.38
N ALA A 63 5.30 -7.48 9.62
CA ALA A 63 5.61 -6.72 10.83
C ALA A 63 7.02 -7.10 11.29
N VAL A 64 7.96 -6.17 11.25
CA VAL A 64 9.37 -6.42 11.55
C VAL A 64 9.75 -5.76 12.85
N TYR A 65 10.19 -6.54 13.82
CA TYR A 65 10.66 -6.08 15.13
C TYR A 65 12.15 -6.32 15.28
N THR A 66 12.85 -5.34 15.84
CA THR A 66 14.25 -5.45 16.24
C THR A 66 14.42 -5.15 17.72
N ASN A 67 15.57 -5.50 18.30
CA ASN A 67 15.93 -5.08 19.64
C ASN A 67 16.56 -3.67 19.66
N GLY A 68 16.91 -3.19 20.85
CA GLY A 68 17.42 -1.84 21.08
C GLY A 68 18.73 -1.47 20.37
N VAL A 69 19.48 -2.44 19.87
CA VAL A 69 20.73 -2.18 19.14
C VAL A 69 20.46 -1.52 17.81
N TRP A 70 19.48 -2.00 17.04
CA TRP A 70 19.06 -1.40 15.79
C TRP A 70 17.89 -0.43 16.02
N HIS A 71 18.20 0.79 16.38
CA HIS A 71 17.26 1.78 16.88
C HIS A 71 17.08 3.02 15.98
N ARG A 72 17.87 3.14 14.90
CA ARG A 72 17.73 4.20 13.92
C ARG A 72 16.92 3.69 12.73
N LEU A 73 15.72 4.18 12.59
CA LEU A 73 14.87 3.85 11.45
C LEU A 73 15.13 4.84 10.33
N MET A 74 15.70 4.35 9.24
CA MET A 74 16.15 5.12 8.07
C MET A 74 15.32 4.78 6.84
N THR A 75 15.00 5.78 6.02
CA THR A 75 14.24 5.64 4.78
C THR A 75 14.56 6.77 3.81
N TYR A 76 14.00 6.71 2.61
CA TYR A 76 14.02 7.83 1.66
C TYR A 76 12.58 8.30 1.38
N VAL A 77 12.32 9.59 1.63
CA VAL A 77 11.01 10.23 1.42
C VAL A 77 11.07 11.36 0.38
N GLY A 78 12.15 11.46 -0.41
CA GLY A 78 12.27 12.50 -1.44
C GLY A 78 11.38 12.25 -2.65
N GLU A 79 11.06 13.30 -3.39
CA GLU A 79 10.25 13.24 -4.62
C GLU A 79 11.00 12.67 -5.83
N ARG A 80 12.30 12.47 -5.72
CA ARG A 80 13.17 11.93 -6.78
C ARG A 80 13.87 10.67 -6.29
N PRO A 81 13.22 9.51 -6.35
CA PRO A 81 13.80 8.26 -5.89
C PRO A 81 15.05 7.90 -6.69
N PHE A 82 16.00 7.25 -6.03
CA PHE A 82 17.25 6.71 -6.59
C PHE A 82 18.19 7.76 -7.21
N THR A 83 18.12 9.01 -6.75
CA THR A 83 19.01 10.12 -7.17
C THR A 83 20.06 10.47 -6.13
N ASP A 84 20.37 9.59 -5.19
CA ASP A 84 21.32 9.78 -4.10
C ASP A 84 21.00 10.94 -3.14
N GLY A 85 19.75 11.42 -3.13
CA GLY A 85 19.26 12.39 -2.17
C GLY A 85 19.43 11.92 -0.72
N PRO A 86 19.46 12.85 0.25
CA PRO A 86 19.69 12.56 1.66
C PRO A 86 18.63 11.65 2.23
N LEU A 87 19.03 10.72 3.08
CA LEU A 87 18.12 9.83 3.81
C LEU A 87 17.47 10.58 4.98
N THR A 88 16.30 10.12 5.36
CA THR A 88 15.53 10.63 6.48
C THR A 88 15.54 9.62 7.62
N GLU A 89 15.90 10.04 8.83
CA GLU A 89 15.68 9.25 10.03
C GLU A 89 14.28 9.48 10.56
N VAL A 90 13.49 8.42 10.65
CA VAL A 90 12.13 8.46 11.22
C VAL A 90 12.24 8.56 12.74
N ARG A 91 11.94 9.75 13.28
CA ARG A 91 11.99 10.01 14.71
C ARG A 91 10.62 10.33 15.26
N LYS A 92 10.30 9.71 16.38
CA LYS A 92 9.10 10.05 17.16
C LYS A 92 9.18 11.51 17.61
N THR A 93 8.09 12.25 17.41
CA THR A 93 7.95 13.57 18.07
C THR A 93 7.63 13.36 19.54
N ALA A 94 8.27 14.12 20.42
CA ALA A 94 8.18 13.94 21.88
C ALA A 94 6.74 14.07 22.46
N ARG A 95 5.80 14.61 21.69
CA ARG A 95 4.41 14.85 22.11
C ARG A 95 3.43 13.73 21.76
N GLU A 96 3.86 12.72 20.98
CA GLU A 96 2.99 11.65 20.54
C GLU A 96 3.00 10.49 21.54
N PRO A 97 1.84 10.02 22.04
CA PRO A 97 1.76 8.85 22.90
C PRO A 97 2.12 7.56 22.15
N TRP A 98 1.75 7.48 20.88
CA TRP A 98 2.00 6.32 20.04
C TRP A 98 3.43 6.36 19.46
N PRO A 99 4.22 5.28 19.54
CA PRO A 99 5.63 5.31 19.17
C PRO A 99 5.89 5.23 17.67
N TRP A 100 4.87 4.90 16.86
CA TRP A 100 5.05 4.66 15.43
C TRP A 100 4.57 5.84 14.60
N SER A 101 5.36 6.19 13.58
CA SER A 101 5.05 7.21 12.56
C SER A 101 4.62 6.54 11.26
N LYS A 102 4.00 7.31 10.36
CA LYS A 102 3.62 6.89 9.00
C LYS A 102 4.30 7.79 7.96
N TRP A 103 4.68 7.21 6.85
CA TRP A 103 5.28 7.94 5.73
C TRP A 103 5.13 7.18 4.42
N LEU A 104 5.45 7.86 3.33
CA LEU A 104 5.63 7.25 2.02
C LEU A 104 7.13 7.12 1.72
N ALA A 105 7.61 5.89 1.50
CA ALA A 105 8.98 5.60 1.08
C ALA A 105 9.02 5.51 -0.45
N SER A 106 9.43 6.57 -1.13
CA SER A 106 9.43 6.62 -2.61
C SER A 106 10.42 5.64 -3.27
N GLU A 107 11.37 5.09 -2.50
CA GLU A 107 12.26 4.00 -2.91
C GLU A 107 11.78 2.61 -2.43
N SER A 108 10.57 2.51 -1.84
CA SER A 108 9.94 1.26 -1.39
C SER A 108 10.77 0.45 -0.38
N TRP A 109 11.54 1.12 0.49
CA TRP A 109 12.31 0.48 1.55
C TRP A 109 12.42 1.33 2.82
N ALA A 110 12.67 0.64 3.93
CA ALA A 110 13.11 1.25 5.18
C ALA A 110 14.09 0.30 5.90
N ALA A 111 14.93 0.84 6.78
CA ALA A 111 15.94 0.05 7.47
C ALA A 111 16.05 0.45 8.94
N LEU A 112 16.16 -0.53 9.82
CA LEU A 112 16.54 -0.36 11.21
C LEU A 112 18.03 -0.67 11.34
N VAL A 113 18.81 0.32 11.77
CA VAL A 113 20.28 0.23 11.86
C VAL A 113 20.79 0.73 13.22
N ASP A 114 22.01 0.36 13.54
CA ASP A 114 22.77 0.88 14.69
C ASP A 114 23.44 2.23 14.39
N GLU A 115 24.27 2.73 15.31
CA GLU A 115 24.99 3.99 15.16
C GLU A 115 26.03 3.95 14.01
N THR A 116 26.52 2.77 13.63
CA THR A 116 27.47 2.61 12.51
C THR A 116 26.76 2.59 11.16
N GLY A 117 25.43 2.51 11.16
CA GLY A 117 24.62 2.34 9.97
C GLY A 117 24.54 0.88 9.49
N TRP A 118 24.83 -0.09 10.35
CA TRP A 118 24.65 -1.52 10.07
C TRP A 118 23.32 -2.02 10.64
N GLY A 119 22.60 -2.85 9.89
CA GLY A 119 21.35 -3.42 10.37
C GLY A 119 20.57 -4.20 9.31
N ILE A 120 19.25 -4.07 9.35
CA ILE A 120 18.33 -4.78 8.48
C ILE A 120 17.43 -3.82 7.72
N GLY A 121 17.40 -3.94 6.40
CA GLY A 121 16.47 -3.27 5.51
C GLY A 121 15.30 -4.17 5.14
N VAL A 122 14.14 -3.58 4.96
CA VAL A 122 12.95 -4.20 4.40
C VAL A 122 12.63 -3.49 3.09
N TRP A 123 12.84 -4.17 1.97
CA TRP A 123 12.48 -3.71 0.65
C TRP A 123 11.24 -4.47 0.17
N HIS A 124 10.18 -3.74 -0.12
CA HIS A 124 8.92 -4.31 -0.61
C HIS A 124 8.56 -3.62 -1.93
N PRO A 125 8.86 -4.22 -3.09
CA PRO A 125 8.67 -3.57 -4.38
C PRO A 125 7.20 -3.21 -4.61
N GLY A 126 6.97 -1.93 -4.97
CA GLY A 126 5.63 -1.42 -5.24
C GLY A 126 4.81 -1.02 -4.01
N VAL A 127 5.34 -1.21 -2.80
CA VAL A 127 4.72 -0.71 -1.56
C VAL A 127 5.42 0.57 -1.13
N TYR A 128 4.64 1.60 -0.97
CA TYR A 128 5.14 2.94 -0.62
C TYR A 128 4.72 3.40 0.76
N GLU A 129 3.58 2.93 1.29
CA GLU A 129 3.14 3.26 2.65
C GLU A 129 3.91 2.41 3.67
N TYR A 130 4.52 3.08 4.64
CA TYR A 130 5.26 2.47 5.73
C TYR A 130 4.81 3.01 7.08
N HIS A 131 4.96 2.17 8.08
CA HIS A 131 4.65 2.45 9.47
C HIS A 131 5.79 1.95 10.35
N GLY A 132 6.22 2.74 11.34
CA GLY A 132 7.29 2.29 12.21
C GLY A 132 7.88 3.38 13.11
N GLY A 133 8.91 2.99 13.82
CA GLY A 133 9.61 3.85 14.77
C GLY A 133 10.50 3.06 15.70
N PHE A 134 10.88 3.69 16.80
CA PHE A 134 11.61 3.07 17.89
C PHE A 134 11.01 3.45 19.24
N ALA A 135 10.76 2.46 20.06
CA ALA A 135 10.26 2.63 21.44
C ALA A 135 11.30 2.15 22.46
N GLY A 136 11.45 2.90 23.55
CA GLY A 136 12.35 2.59 24.65
C GLY A 136 13.72 3.26 24.55
N ARG A 137 14.68 2.78 25.34
CA ARG A 137 16.03 3.33 25.40
C ARG A 137 16.88 2.84 24.23
N ARG A 138 17.40 3.76 23.43
CA ARG A 138 18.26 3.48 22.28
C ARG A 138 19.59 2.84 22.69
N GLY A 139 20.10 1.95 21.84
CA GLY A 139 21.40 1.30 22.03
C GLY A 139 21.47 0.34 23.21
N SER A 140 20.34 0.03 23.86
CA SER A 140 20.27 -0.85 25.00
C SER A 140 19.35 -2.03 24.74
N GLY A 141 19.52 -3.08 25.48
CA GLY A 141 18.63 -4.22 25.46
C GLY A 141 19.23 -5.47 24.83
N GLY A 142 18.83 -6.59 25.35
CA GLY A 142 19.08 -7.93 24.82
C GLY A 142 17.84 -8.49 24.13
N PRO A 143 17.85 -9.75 23.74
CA PRO A 143 16.74 -10.37 22.99
C PRO A 143 15.42 -10.50 23.73
N LYS A 144 15.40 -10.19 25.03
CA LYS A 144 14.19 -10.24 25.90
C LYS A 144 13.80 -8.89 26.49
N ASP A 145 14.43 -7.80 26.06
CA ASP A 145 14.23 -6.48 26.66
C ASP A 145 13.16 -5.68 25.90
N GLY A 146 12.59 -4.66 26.62
CA GLY A 146 11.52 -3.82 26.08
C GLY A 146 11.88 -2.84 24.97
N PRO A 147 13.14 -2.31 24.83
CA PRO A 147 13.50 -1.44 23.71
C PRO A 147 13.33 -2.14 22.35
N THR A 148 12.52 -1.53 21.48
CA THR A 148 12.07 -2.18 20.27
C THR A 148 12.05 -1.21 19.09
N GLY A 149 12.72 -1.58 17.99
CA GLY A 149 12.51 -1.02 16.66
C GLY A 149 11.38 -1.75 15.95
N TYR A 150 10.60 -1.00 15.19
CA TYR A 150 9.50 -1.54 14.40
C TYR A 150 9.46 -0.92 13.03
N VAL A 151 9.23 -1.72 12.01
CA VAL A 151 8.93 -1.25 10.65
C VAL A 151 8.02 -2.24 9.93
N SER A 152 7.03 -1.71 9.23
CA SER A 152 6.13 -2.49 8.39
C SER A 152 5.80 -1.74 7.11
N PRO A 153 6.00 -2.32 5.91
CA PRO A 153 5.28 -1.93 4.71
C PRO A 153 3.81 -2.29 4.86
N MET A 154 2.91 -1.47 4.29
CA MET A 154 1.49 -1.57 4.56
C MET A 154 0.64 -1.52 3.31
N HIS A 155 -0.42 -2.31 3.30
CA HIS A 155 -1.57 -2.17 2.43
C HIS A 155 -2.86 -2.01 3.22
N THR A 156 -3.87 -1.42 2.61
CA THR A 156 -5.23 -1.38 3.17
C THR A 156 -6.10 -2.32 2.35
N ASP A 157 -6.55 -3.42 2.96
CA ASP A 157 -7.25 -4.50 2.27
C ASP A 157 -8.51 -4.96 2.97
N VAL A 158 -9.42 -5.55 2.19
CA VAL A 158 -10.52 -6.38 2.66
C VAL A 158 -10.08 -7.83 2.61
N LEU A 159 -10.00 -8.49 3.76
CA LEU A 159 -9.71 -9.92 3.84
C LEU A 159 -11.03 -10.70 3.84
N ASP A 160 -11.50 -11.07 2.66
CA ASP A 160 -12.74 -11.83 2.49
C ASP A 160 -12.63 -13.26 3.03
N HIS A 161 -13.78 -13.94 3.21
CA HIS A 161 -13.87 -15.24 3.91
C HIS A 161 -13.10 -16.38 3.25
N ASP A 162 -12.93 -16.39 1.92
CA ASP A 162 -12.21 -17.45 1.19
C ASP A 162 -10.99 -16.91 0.43
N ILE A 163 -10.50 -15.71 0.76
CA ILE A 163 -9.37 -15.12 0.08
C ILE A 163 -8.06 -15.87 0.37
N VAL A 164 -7.25 -15.98 -0.67
CA VAL A 164 -5.82 -16.29 -0.57
C VAL A 164 -5.07 -14.98 -0.71
N TYR A 165 -4.53 -14.48 0.40
CA TYR A 165 -3.80 -13.22 0.43
C TYR A 165 -2.30 -13.47 0.46
N GLU A 166 -1.59 -13.00 -0.56
CA GLU A 166 -0.14 -13.19 -0.69
C GLU A 166 0.60 -11.86 -0.58
N TYR A 167 1.77 -11.89 0.03
CA TYR A 167 2.69 -10.77 0.11
C TYR A 167 4.14 -11.26 0.08
N SER A 168 5.05 -10.43 -0.39
CA SER A 168 6.47 -10.77 -0.46
C SER A 168 7.35 -9.54 -0.28
N CYS A 169 8.44 -9.71 0.43
CA CYS A 169 9.46 -8.68 0.59
C CYS A 169 10.86 -9.31 0.61
N VAL A 170 11.88 -8.47 0.57
CA VAL A 170 13.26 -8.90 0.76
C VAL A 170 13.85 -8.18 1.96
N PHE A 171 14.46 -8.94 2.83
CA PHE A 171 15.26 -8.42 3.92
C PHE A 171 16.73 -8.37 3.49
N VAL A 172 17.37 -7.23 3.71
CA VAL A 172 18.78 -7.01 3.37
C VAL A 172 19.55 -6.72 4.64
N VAL A 173 20.48 -7.58 5.02
CA VAL A 173 21.34 -7.38 6.18
C VAL A 173 22.65 -6.77 5.72
N GLY A 174 23.02 -5.60 6.27
CA GLY A 174 24.23 -4.93 5.85
C GLY A 174 24.29 -3.45 6.24
N SER A 175 25.21 -2.73 5.59
CA SER A 175 25.32 -1.30 5.74
C SER A 175 24.11 -0.59 5.09
N LEU A 176 23.76 0.57 5.61
CA LEU A 176 22.67 1.40 5.08
C LEU A 176 22.85 1.74 3.58
N THR A 177 24.09 1.97 3.16
CA THR A 177 24.43 2.17 1.74
C THR A 177 24.17 0.91 0.92
N GLY A 178 24.55 -0.27 1.42
CA GLY A 178 24.30 -1.55 0.75
C GLY A 178 22.82 -1.88 0.64
N ILE A 179 22.04 -1.58 1.69
CA ILE A 179 20.58 -1.75 1.69
C ILE A 179 19.93 -0.86 0.61
N ARG A 180 20.29 0.43 0.55
CA ARG A 180 19.77 1.35 -0.47
C ARG A 180 20.18 0.93 -1.88
N GLN A 181 21.44 0.48 -2.05
CA GLN A 181 21.94 0.02 -3.33
C GLN A 181 21.15 -1.20 -3.82
N TYR A 182 20.89 -2.18 -2.94
CA TYR A 182 20.05 -3.32 -3.25
C TYR A 182 18.67 -2.90 -3.76
N ALA A 183 17.98 -1.99 -3.06
CA ALA A 183 16.68 -1.49 -3.46
C ALA A 183 16.73 -0.81 -4.84
N ARG A 184 17.77 -0.01 -5.12
CA ARG A 184 17.99 0.66 -6.41
C ARG A 184 18.12 -0.34 -7.56
N GLU A 185 19.01 -1.31 -7.43
CA GLU A 185 19.31 -2.29 -8.46
C GLU A 185 18.10 -3.15 -8.81
N HIS A 186 17.34 -3.56 -7.80
CA HIS A 186 16.20 -4.43 -7.99
C HIS A 186 14.92 -3.68 -8.39
N ASN A 187 14.76 -2.42 -7.99
CA ASN A 187 13.63 -1.60 -8.42
C ASN A 187 13.71 -1.26 -9.92
N ALA A 188 14.92 -1.07 -10.46
CA ALA A 188 15.11 -0.87 -11.89
C ALA A 188 14.64 -2.07 -12.73
N GLN A 189 14.72 -3.28 -12.17
CA GLN A 189 14.28 -4.53 -12.82
C GLN A 189 12.77 -4.78 -12.67
N ARG A 190 12.13 -4.17 -11.69
CA ARG A 190 10.70 -4.34 -11.38
C ARG A 190 10.06 -2.99 -11.04
N PRO A 191 9.89 -2.10 -12.02
CA PRO A 191 9.19 -0.85 -11.78
C PRO A 191 7.77 -1.16 -11.30
N ALA A 192 7.25 -0.39 -10.36
CA ALA A 192 5.89 -0.55 -9.88
C ALA A 192 4.91 -0.45 -11.05
N SER A 193 4.00 -1.41 -11.12
CA SER A 193 2.90 -1.35 -12.08
C SER A 193 1.98 -0.19 -11.73
N LEU A 194 1.61 0.59 -12.72
CA LEU A 194 0.55 1.60 -12.64
C LEU A 194 -0.73 1.10 -13.34
N THR A 195 -0.87 -0.22 -13.44
CA THR A 195 -2.03 -0.90 -14.03
C THR A 195 -2.62 -1.85 -13.00
N TRP A 196 -3.91 -1.75 -12.80
CA TRP A 196 -4.73 -2.60 -11.95
C TRP A 196 -5.79 -3.29 -12.80
N ALA A 197 -5.69 -4.61 -12.92
CA ALA A 197 -6.66 -5.46 -13.58
C ALA A 197 -7.38 -6.27 -12.50
N PHE A 198 -8.66 -6.06 -12.34
CA PHE A 198 -9.45 -6.66 -11.26
C PHE A 198 -9.92 -8.07 -11.65
N GLU A 199 -8.97 -8.94 -12.03
CA GLU A 199 -9.28 -10.30 -12.49
C GLU A 199 -9.77 -11.21 -11.36
N ALA A 200 -9.08 -11.14 -10.20
CA ALA A 200 -9.29 -12.06 -9.08
C ALA A 200 -9.27 -11.40 -7.70
N ASP A 201 -8.91 -10.14 -7.61
CA ASP A 201 -8.88 -9.39 -6.36
C ASP A 201 -9.07 -7.87 -6.59
N ARG A 202 -9.11 -7.08 -5.52
CA ARG A 202 -9.30 -5.62 -5.58
C ARG A 202 -8.02 -4.86 -5.87
N GLN A 203 -6.87 -5.50 -6.03
CA GLN A 203 -5.57 -4.85 -6.26
C GLN A 203 -5.28 -3.70 -5.26
N HIS A 204 -5.66 -3.91 -3.98
CA HIS A 204 -5.57 -2.94 -2.88
C HIS A 204 -6.43 -1.66 -3.08
N TRP A 205 -7.35 -1.64 -4.04
CA TRP A 205 -8.29 -0.53 -4.18
C TRP A 205 -9.35 -0.56 -3.08
N GLY A 206 -9.63 0.60 -2.53
CA GLY A 206 -10.64 0.80 -1.49
C GLY A 206 -11.95 1.33 -2.06
N ILE A 207 -13.07 0.78 -1.61
CA ILE A 207 -14.42 1.25 -1.92
C ILE A 207 -14.95 1.99 -0.69
N ARG A 208 -15.40 3.24 -0.87
CA ARG A 208 -15.86 4.09 0.23
C ARG A 208 -17.25 4.69 -0.07
N ASN A 209 -18.10 4.78 0.97
CA ASN A 209 -19.45 5.31 0.89
C ASN A 209 -20.25 4.67 -0.26
N ALA A 210 -20.04 3.40 -0.47
CA ALA A 210 -20.69 2.57 -1.48
C ALA A 210 -20.71 1.13 -0.98
N VAL A 211 -21.48 0.28 -1.60
CA VAL A 211 -21.53 -1.15 -1.31
C VAL A 211 -20.61 -1.86 -2.29
N ASP A 212 -19.60 -2.49 -1.74
CA ASP A 212 -18.70 -3.39 -2.45
C ASP A 212 -19.46 -4.67 -2.80
N GLY A 213 -19.41 -5.11 -4.04
CA GLY A 213 -20.09 -6.34 -4.52
C GLY A 213 -19.58 -7.62 -3.88
N GLY A 214 -18.46 -7.54 -3.15
CA GLY A 214 -17.92 -8.63 -2.35
C GLY A 214 -17.07 -9.62 -3.11
N TRP A 215 -16.86 -10.74 -2.48
CA TRP A 215 -16.05 -11.86 -2.96
C TRP A 215 -16.95 -12.98 -3.51
N PRO A 216 -16.53 -13.72 -4.57
CA PRO A 216 -15.26 -13.59 -5.30
C PRO A 216 -15.26 -12.45 -6.33
N ILE A 217 -14.08 -11.84 -6.51
CA ILE A 217 -13.84 -10.92 -7.62
C ILE A 217 -13.63 -11.77 -8.90
N ALA A 218 -14.37 -11.45 -9.94
CA ALA A 218 -14.33 -12.20 -11.21
C ALA A 218 -14.31 -11.24 -12.40
N GLY A 219 -13.10 -10.86 -12.82
CA GLY A 219 -12.87 -9.99 -13.97
C GLY A 219 -13.34 -8.55 -13.82
N GLY A 220 -13.58 -8.08 -12.59
CA GLY A 220 -13.96 -6.71 -12.28
C GLY A 220 -14.52 -6.56 -10.88
N ILE A 221 -14.44 -5.35 -10.34
CA ILE A 221 -15.09 -4.97 -9.09
C ILE A 221 -16.47 -4.38 -9.38
N ASP A 222 -17.48 -4.88 -8.69
CA ASP A 222 -18.86 -4.40 -8.77
C ASP A 222 -19.16 -3.51 -7.56
N VAL A 223 -19.68 -2.31 -7.83
CA VAL A 223 -19.92 -1.30 -6.79
C VAL A 223 -21.32 -0.76 -6.94
N ALA A 224 -22.14 -0.90 -5.89
CA ALA A 224 -23.41 -0.22 -5.79
C ALA A 224 -23.20 1.12 -5.07
N LEU A 225 -23.57 2.23 -5.74
CA LEU A 225 -23.31 3.57 -5.23
C LEU A 225 -24.40 3.95 -4.22
N ASP A 226 -24.00 4.46 -3.06
CA ASP A 226 -24.92 4.94 -2.02
C ASP A 226 -25.00 6.49 -2.00
N GLY A 227 -24.90 7.10 -3.19
CA GLY A 227 -25.01 8.54 -3.39
C GLY A 227 -23.68 9.22 -3.74
N ARG A 228 -23.67 10.56 -3.73
CA ARG A 228 -22.58 11.42 -4.27
C ARG A 228 -21.22 11.31 -3.57
N ARG A 229 -21.15 10.67 -2.40
CA ARG A 229 -19.90 10.48 -1.66
C ARG A 229 -19.20 9.15 -1.95
N ALA A 230 -19.80 8.35 -2.83
CA ALA A 230 -19.19 7.10 -3.26
C ALA A 230 -17.86 7.35 -3.98
N THR A 231 -16.82 6.61 -3.63
CA THR A 231 -15.51 6.71 -4.27
C THR A 231 -14.80 5.36 -4.35
N LEU A 232 -13.95 5.25 -5.37
CA LEU A 232 -12.92 4.22 -5.50
C LEU A 232 -11.57 4.88 -5.29
N ASP A 233 -10.79 4.41 -4.32
CA ASP A 233 -9.48 4.96 -3.97
C ASP A 233 -8.39 3.95 -4.30
N SER A 234 -7.36 4.37 -5.03
CA SER A 234 -6.18 3.53 -5.27
C SER A 234 -5.38 3.26 -3.99
N PRO A 235 -4.57 2.19 -3.94
CA PRO A 235 -3.51 2.12 -2.97
C PRO A 235 -2.56 3.32 -3.12
N PHE A 236 -1.71 3.55 -2.12
CA PHE A 236 -0.59 4.47 -2.28
C PHE A 236 0.40 3.91 -3.30
N VAL A 237 0.70 4.70 -4.31
CA VAL A 237 1.67 4.42 -5.36
C VAL A 237 2.55 5.65 -5.56
N PHE A 238 3.55 5.58 -6.43
CA PHE A 238 4.42 6.72 -6.70
C PHE A 238 4.64 6.86 -8.20
N TRP A 239 4.39 8.07 -8.73
CA TRP A 239 4.69 8.40 -10.13
C TRP A 239 4.96 9.89 -10.32
N GLN A 240 5.58 10.24 -11.44
CA GLN A 240 5.75 11.62 -11.89
C GLN A 240 4.65 11.99 -12.88
N ALA A 241 4.00 13.12 -12.67
CA ALA A 241 2.86 13.55 -13.47
C ALA A 241 3.22 13.74 -14.96
N ASP A 242 4.38 14.28 -15.25
CA ASP A 242 4.87 14.53 -16.61
C ASP A 242 5.17 13.24 -17.39
N GLN A 243 5.42 12.13 -16.68
CA GLN A 243 5.69 10.82 -17.27
C GLN A 243 4.41 9.99 -17.53
N THR A 244 3.27 10.37 -16.93
CA THR A 244 2.03 9.60 -16.97
C THR A 244 0.81 10.50 -17.16
N PRO A 245 0.70 11.21 -18.28
CA PRO A 245 -0.34 12.21 -18.48
C PRO A 245 -1.73 11.64 -18.74
N THR A 246 -1.83 10.34 -19.03
CA THR A 246 -3.09 9.69 -19.48
C THR A 246 -3.50 8.59 -18.52
N LEU A 247 -4.78 8.57 -18.19
CA LEU A 247 -5.43 7.47 -17.46
C LEU A 247 -6.41 6.76 -18.39
N ARG A 248 -6.37 5.43 -18.41
CA ARG A 248 -7.42 4.60 -19.03
C ARG A 248 -8.20 3.86 -17.97
N ILE A 249 -9.50 3.82 -18.17
CA ILE A 249 -10.44 3.09 -17.29
C ILE A 249 -11.36 2.26 -18.17
N ARG A 250 -11.37 0.95 -17.97
CA ARG A 250 -12.36 0.06 -18.57
C ARG A 250 -13.45 -0.22 -17.56
N ALA A 251 -14.63 0.32 -17.82
CA ALA A 251 -15.74 0.28 -16.87
C ALA A 251 -17.11 0.34 -17.56
N SER A 252 -18.13 -0.11 -16.86
CA SER A 252 -19.53 0.12 -17.22
C SER A 252 -20.25 0.90 -16.12
N PHE A 253 -21.12 1.81 -16.52
CA PHE A 253 -21.88 2.65 -15.62
C PHE A 253 -23.38 2.43 -15.86
N LYS A 254 -24.10 2.09 -14.80
CA LYS A 254 -25.56 2.11 -14.74
C LYS A 254 -25.95 3.20 -13.75
N THR A 255 -25.84 4.45 -14.18
CA THR A 255 -26.00 5.63 -13.33
C THR A 255 -26.98 6.60 -13.94
N LYS A 256 -27.65 7.42 -13.12
CA LYS A 256 -28.42 8.56 -13.60
C LYS A 256 -27.54 9.72 -14.04
N GLY A 257 -26.40 9.87 -13.38
CA GLY A 257 -25.37 10.83 -13.72
C GLY A 257 -24.61 10.44 -15.00
N ARG A 258 -24.04 11.46 -15.65
CA ARG A 258 -23.25 11.31 -16.89
C ARG A 258 -21.79 11.67 -16.68
N GLU A 259 -21.37 11.86 -15.45
CA GLU A 259 -20.00 12.23 -15.09
C GLU A 259 -19.49 11.36 -13.94
N ALA A 260 -18.30 10.82 -14.10
CA ALA A 260 -17.41 10.45 -13.02
C ALA A 260 -16.30 11.50 -12.95
N ARG A 261 -15.59 11.56 -11.84
CA ARG A 261 -14.52 12.52 -11.65
C ARG A 261 -13.27 11.83 -11.14
N VAL A 262 -12.16 12.09 -11.81
CA VAL A 262 -10.86 11.53 -11.45
C VAL A 262 -10.07 12.56 -10.67
N PHE A 263 -9.67 12.21 -9.45
CA PHE A 263 -8.84 13.03 -8.57
C PHE A 263 -7.46 12.40 -8.44
N TRP A 264 -6.45 13.22 -8.13
CA TRP A 264 -5.11 12.77 -7.78
C TRP A 264 -4.62 13.42 -6.50
N ARG A 265 -3.69 12.73 -5.84
CA ARG A 265 -3.08 13.19 -4.59
C ARG A 265 -1.61 13.48 -4.82
N PRO A 266 -1.13 14.69 -4.49
CA PRO A 266 0.30 14.98 -4.42
C PRO A 266 1.01 14.10 -3.41
N TYR A 267 2.24 13.73 -3.73
CA TYR A 267 3.11 13.01 -2.83
C TYR A 267 3.48 13.87 -1.62
N SER A 268 3.65 13.27 -0.45
CA SER A 268 4.18 13.93 0.74
C SER A 268 5.54 13.35 1.10
N ALA A 269 6.56 14.22 1.17
CA ALA A 269 7.90 13.87 1.66
C ALA A 269 8.03 13.98 3.19
N GLU A 270 6.92 13.99 3.92
CA GLU A 270 6.88 14.21 5.37
C GLU A 270 6.74 12.89 6.14
N ILE A 271 7.26 12.89 7.37
CA ILE A 271 6.99 11.87 8.38
C ILE A 271 5.78 12.33 9.19
N HIS A 272 4.74 11.53 9.21
CA HIS A 272 3.47 11.85 9.83
C HIS A 272 3.27 11.11 11.16
N THR A 273 2.58 11.75 12.09
CA THR A 273 1.88 11.07 13.18
C THR A 273 0.62 10.38 12.61
N THR A 274 -0.01 9.49 13.35
CA THR A 274 -1.29 8.90 12.91
C THR A 274 -2.35 9.97 12.66
N ALA A 275 -2.43 10.99 13.50
CA ALA A 275 -3.40 12.06 13.37
C ALA A 275 -3.12 12.94 12.14
N SER A 276 -1.87 13.39 11.95
CA SER A 276 -1.49 14.19 10.79
C SER A 276 -1.57 13.41 9.48
N TRP A 277 -1.30 12.10 9.50
CA TRP A 277 -1.51 11.22 8.34
C TRP A 277 -2.96 11.20 7.88
N ASN A 278 -3.88 10.99 8.81
CA ASN A 278 -5.30 10.95 8.48
C ASN A 278 -5.81 12.30 7.93
N ALA A 279 -5.35 13.41 8.52
CA ALA A 279 -5.67 14.75 8.05
C ALA A 279 -5.09 15.00 6.64
N TRP A 280 -3.83 14.69 6.42
CA TRP A 280 -3.19 14.78 5.10
C TRP A 280 -3.90 13.90 4.08
N ALA A 281 -4.16 12.63 4.41
CA ALA A 281 -4.82 11.70 3.50
C ALA A 281 -6.22 12.14 3.07
N ALA A 282 -6.93 12.90 3.91
CA ALA A 282 -8.26 13.42 3.62
C ALA A 282 -8.25 14.76 2.84
N SER A 283 -7.20 15.57 2.97
CA SER A 283 -7.20 16.98 2.54
C SER A 283 -7.01 17.23 1.05
N TRP A 284 -6.58 16.24 0.27
CA TRP A 284 -6.10 16.44 -1.10
C TRP A 284 -7.12 16.19 -2.21
N TRP A 285 -8.29 15.68 -1.88
CA TRP A 285 -9.34 15.39 -2.85
C TRP A 285 -10.19 16.64 -3.11
N THR A 286 -9.67 17.58 -3.92
CA THR A 286 -10.29 18.85 -4.25
C THR A 286 -10.66 18.93 -5.73
N GLU A 287 -11.67 19.74 -6.07
CA GLU A 287 -12.07 20.00 -7.45
C GLU A 287 -10.91 20.47 -8.33
N GLU A 288 -10.02 21.32 -7.79
CA GLU A 288 -8.83 21.82 -8.47
C GLU A 288 -7.89 20.67 -8.91
N ARG A 289 -7.83 19.60 -8.12
CA ARG A 289 -7.00 18.41 -8.39
C ARG A 289 -7.83 17.28 -8.94
N SER A 290 -8.67 17.62 -9.89
CA SER A 290 -9.52 16.63 -10.54
C SER A 290 -9.83 17.02 -11.98
N VAL A 291 -10.28 16.04 -12.74
CA VAL A 291 -10.86 16.24 -14.08
C VAL A 291 -12.17 15.45 -14.17
N ALA A 292 -13.12 16.04 -14.90
CA ALA A 292 -14.35 15.36 -15.24
C ALA A 292 -14.10 14.28 -16.29
N MET A 293 -14.76 13.14 -16.13
CA MET A 293 -14.78 12.03 -17.09
C MET A 293 -16.24 11.80 -17.49
N PRO A 294 -16.67 12.25 -18.68
CA PRO A 294 -17.99 11.92 -19.20
C PRO A 294 -18.14 10.41 -19.34
N VAL A 295 -19.28 9.86 -18.91
CA VAL A 295 -19.54 8.43 -18.95
C VAL A 295 -20.79 8.10 -19.75
N THR A 296 -20.76 6.97 -20.45
CA THR A 296 -21.94 6.33 -21.02
C THR A 296 -22.62 5.54 -19.90
N ASN A 297 -23.88 5.87 -19.63
CA ASN A 297 -24.61 5.38 -18.45
C ASN A 297 -25.61 4.26 -18.74
N ASP A 298 -25.44 3.56 -19.86
CA ASP A 298 -26.32 2.49 -20.34
C ASP A 298 -25.93 1.08 -19.87
N GLY A 299 -24.85 0.99 -19.10
CA GLY A 299 -24.29 -0.29 -18.61
C GLY A 299 -23.37 -1.00 -19.61
N THR A 300 -23.07 -0.37 -20.75
CA THR A 300 -22.11 -0.93 -21.70
C THR A 300 -20.68 -0.78 -21.17
N MET A 301 -19.90 -1.88 -21.25
CA MET A 301 -18.46 -1.85 -20.92
C MET A 301 -17.70 -1.01 -21.94
N THR A 302 -17.07 0.06 -21.49
CA THR A 302 -16.43 1.08 -22.33
C THR A 302 -15.02 1.39 -21.84
N ASP A 303 -14.12 1.68 -22.78
CA ASP A 303 -12.78 2.16 -22.49
C ASP A 303 -12.79 3.71 -22.46
N TYR A 304 -12.61 4.28 -21.29
CA TYR A 304 -12.52 5.73 -21.08
C TYR A 304 -11.06 6.17 -21.07
N VAL A 305 -10.76 7.25 -21.78
CA VAL A 305 -9.43 7.87 -21.82
C VAL A 305 -9.52 9.26 -21.20
N VAL A 306 -8.76 9.49 -20.13
CA VAL A 306 -8.74 10.75 -19.39
C VAL A 306 -7.36 11.38 -19.50
N ASN A 307 -7.27 12.56 -20.11
CA ASN A 307 -6.03 13.31 -20.19
C ASN A 307 -5.84 14.14 -18.94
N LEU A 308 -5.13 13.58 -17.94
CA LEU A 308 -4.82 14.26 -16.69
C LEU A 308 -3.86 15.44 -16.91
N GLY A 309 -2.94 15.27 -17.87
CA GLY A 309 -1.91 16.28 -18.19
C GLY A 309 -2.46 17.61 -18.72
N GLN A 310 -3.75 17.69 -19.09
CA GLN A 310 -4.39 18.96 -19.47
C GLN A 310 -4.61 19.88 -18.26
N SER A 311 -4.64 19.34 -17.05
CA SER A 311 -4.79 20.16 -15.83
C SER A 311 -3.45 20.72 -15.38
N GLY A 312 -3.34 22.03 -15.24
CA GLY A 312 -2.13 22.68 -14.68
C GLY A 312 -1.84 22.28 -13.22
N ALA A 313 -2.81 21.69 -12.52
CA ALA A 313 -2.65 21.13 -11.17
C ALA A 313 -2.08 19.71 -11.17
N TYR A 314 -2.08 18.99 -12.31
CA TYR A 314 -1.48 17.66 -12.45
C TYR A 314 0.02 17.78 -12.72
N ARG A 315 0.81 17.89 -11.65
CA ARG A 315 2.25 18.14 -11.72
C ARG A 315 3.01 17.59 -10.54
N GLY A 316 4.33 17.38 -10.73
CA GLY A 316 5.25 16.88 -9.70
C GLY A 316 5.03 15.39 -9.36
N ALA A 317 5.48 15.01 -8.19
CA ALA A 317 5.31 13.65 -7.68
C ALA A 317 3.89 13.46 -7.15
N LEU A 318 3.27 12.35 -7.51
CA LEU A 318 1.90 11.97 -7.13
C LEU A 318 1.89 10.60 -6.47
N CYS A 319 0.85 10.32 -5.65
CA CYS A 319 0.81 9.09 -4.86
C CYS A 319 -0.57 8.43 -4.71
N GLY A 320 -1.58 8.90 -5.38
CA GLY A 320 -2.90 8.28 -5.30
C GLY A 320 -3.90 8.81 -6.31
N LEU A 321 -4.82 7.95 -6.70
CA LEU A 321 -5.97 8.25 -7.53
C LEU A 321 -7.25 8.03 -6.73
N ARG A 322 -8.28 8.78 -7.09
CA ARG A 322 -9.66 8.56 -6.66
C ARG A 322 -10.59 8.72 -7.85
N ILE A 323 -11.54 7.82 -7.97
CA ILE A 323 -12.69 7.98 -8.87
C ILE A 323 -13.90 8.30 -8.01
N GLY A 324 -14.50 9.46 -8.21
CA GLY A 324 -15.70 9.92 -7.52
C GLY A 324 -16.90 9.96 -8.46
N PHE A 325 -18.09 9.93 -7.88
CA PHE A 325 -19.35 9.90 -8.61
C PHE A 325 -20.25 11.05 -8.11
N PRO A 326 -20.01 12.31 -8.57
CA PRO A 326 -20.63 13.50 -8.00
C PRO A 326 -22.14 13.57 -8.20
N GLU A 327 -22.65 12.92 -9.25
CA GLU A 327 -24.08 12.88 -9.60
C GLU A 327 -24.76 11.56 -9.18
N ALA A 328 -24.04 10.66 -8.49
CA ALA A 328 -24.59 9.37 -8.11
C ALA A 328 -25.78 9.49 -7.16
N VAL A 329 -26.73 8.63 -7.37
CA VAL A 329 -27.89 8.42 -6.49
C VAL A 329 -27.86 6.97 -5.99
N LYS A 330 -28.67 6.70 -4.98
CA LYS A 330 -28.91 5.34 -4.51
C LYS A 330 -29.45 4.49 -5.67
N GLU A 331 -28.98 3.26 -5.77
CA GLU A 331 -29.31 2.29 -6.84
C GLU A 331 -28.46 2.42 -8.13
N ASP A 332 -27.67 3.46 -8.27
CA ASP A 332 -26.64 3.50 -9.31
C ASP A 332 -25.57 2.44 -9.07
N SER A 333 -24.97 1.93 -10.13
CA SER A 333 -23.90 0.93 -10.03
C SER A 333 -22.83 1.12 -11.07
N VAL A 334 -21.63 0.69 -10.73
CA VAL A 334 -20.44 0.73 -11.59
C VAL A 334 -19.72 -0.61 -11.50
N ARG A 335 -19.28 -1.13 -12.65
CA ARG A 335 -18.35 -2.23 -12.72
C ARG A 335 -17.06 -1.73 -13.35
N VAL A 336 -15.92 -2.00 -12.70
CA VAL A 336 -14.60 -1.61 -13.18
C VAL A 336 -13.76 -2.86 -13.40
N GLU A 337 -13.27 -3.06 -14.63
CA GLU A 337 -12.43 -4.21 -14.99
C GLU A 337 -10.93 -3.86 -14.93
N ARG A 338 -10.58 -2.61 -15.33
CA ARG A 338 -9.18 -2.20 -15.40
C ARG A 338 -9.02 -0.69 -15.25
N ILE A 339 -7.94 -0.31 -14.59
CA ILE A 339 -7.46 1.08 -14.50
C ILE A 339 -5.96 1.06 -14.82
N SER A 340 -5.48 1.99 -15.65
CA SER A 340 -4.05 2.12 -15.94
C SER A 340 -3.64 3.57 -16.18
N LEU A 341 -2.52 3.99 -15.56
CA LEU A 341 -1.80 5.20 -15.91
C LEU A 341 -0.78 4.87 -17.00
N GLU A 342 -0.85 5.58 -18.12
CA GLU A 342 0.01 5.35 -19.27
C GLU A 342 1.24 6.26 -19.23
N ARG A 343 2.40 5.66 -19.43
CA ARG A 343 3.65 6.40 -19.55
C ARG A 343 3.80 7.00 -20.93
N VAL A 344 4.43 8.17 -21.02
CA VAL A 344 4.79 8.78 -22.30
C VAL A 344 5.71 7.84 -23.07
N GLY A 345 5.35 7.50 -24.30
CA GLY A 345 6.16 6.65 -25.20
C GLY A 345 5.97 5.14 -25.06
N GLN A 346 4.94 4.69 -24.34
CA GLN A 346 4.49 3.30 -24.31
C GLN A 346 3.27 3.07 -25.19
#